data_5eb2b47bc81b5522a494663ae8ce91fc
#
_entry.id   5eb2b47bc81b5522a494663ae8ce91fc
#
_cell.length_a   1.000
_cell.length_b   1.000
_cell.length_c   1.000
_cell.angle_alpha   90.00
_cell.angle_beta   90.00
_cell.angle_gamma   90.00
#
_symmetry.space_group_name_H-M   'P 1'
#
loop_
_entity.id
_entity.type
_entity.pdbx_description
1 polymer ?
#
loop_
_entity_poly.entity_id
_entity_poly.type
_entity_poly.pdbx_seq_one_letter_code
_entity_poly.pdbx_strand_id
1 'polypeptide(L)'
;VSRNEASARIKINRLLEAAGWRFFPDGDKPANVKLEQSTSIAPSDLTDLGEDFEKASKGFIDFLLLDEKGFPLIVLEAKAEEKDPLVGKEQARRYARSQNCRFVILSNGNLHYFWDLEHGNPHIITSFPTPGSVMGYRQVEPKPRELAAARVGTDYIALTQKPNYRDEVGWKREAERAEYIRTNKLRFLRDYQIRAIKNLQGAVSRGKDRFLLEMATGTGKTLTAAAVIKLFLRSGSAHRVLFLVDRLELEDQAKKAFTGLLAND
;
A
#
# COMPACT_ATOMS: atom_id res chain seq x y z
N VAL A 1 13.00 19.92 27.46
CA VAL A 1 13.33 18.72 26.66
C VAL A 1 14.44 18.00 27.40
N SER A 2 14.22 16.72 27.80
CA SER A 2 15.28 15.94 28.45
C SER A 2 16.42 15.66 27.46
N ARG A 3 17.65 15.45 27.96
CA ARG A 3 18.84 15.21 27.11
C ARG A 3 18.61 14.02 26.15
N ASN A 4 17.86 13.02 26.58
CA ASN A 4 17.56 11.80 25.81
C ASN A 4 16.48 12.03 24.74
N GLU A 5 15.59 12.97 24.92
CA GLU A 5 14.57 13.35 23.91
C GLU A 5 15.20 14.16 22.77
N ALA A 6 16.16 15.05 23.11
CA ALA A 6 16.92 15.77 22.07
C ALA A 6 17.72 14.82 21.18
N SER A 7 18.32 13.78 21.76
CA SER A 7 19.04 12.74 21.00
C SER A 7 18.10 11.97 20.05
N ALA A 8 16.92 11.58 20.51
CA ALA A 8 15.92 10.93 19.68
C ALA A 8 15.50 11.82 18.49
N ARG A 9 15.24 13.10 18.73
CA ARG A 9 14.87 14.06 17.68
C ARG A 9 15.97 14.23 16.61
N ILE A 10 17.25 14.25 17.01
CA ILE A 10 18.37 14.32 16.07
C ILE A 10 18.40 13.09 15.15
N LYS A 11 18.18 11.89 15.71
CA LYS A 11 18.09 10.65 14.91
C LYS A 11 16.90 10.70 13.96
N ILE A 12 15.74 11.12 14.45
CA ILE A 12 14.50 11.25 13.65
C ILE A 12 14.72 12.23 12.49
N ASN A 13 15.36 13.37 12.72
CA ASN A 13 15.66 14.34 11.66
C ASN A 13 16.48 13.70 10.53
N ARG A 14 17.53 12.96 10.86
CA ARG A 14 18.37 12.26 9.87
C ARG A 14 17.60 11.21 9.09
N LEU A 15 16.70 10.47 9.77
CA LEU A 15 15.86 9.47 9.13
C LEU A 15 14.83 10.10 8.18
N LEU A 16 14.26 11.25 8.57
CA LEU A 16 13.34 12.00 7.71
C LEU A 16 14.07 12.53 6.46
N GLU A 17 15.24 13.12 6.61
CA GLU A 17 16.07 13.60 5.48
C GLU A 17 16.45 12.45 4.54
N ALA A 18 16.89 11.31 5.09
CA ALA A 18 17.21 10.12 4.32
C ALA A 18 16.01 9.57 3.54
N ALA A 19 14.78 9.73 4.05
CA ALA A 19 13.53 9.38 3.39
C ALA A 19 13.04 10.44 2.39
N GLY A 20 13.75 11.55 2.22
CA GLY A 20 13.41 12.60 1.26
C GLY A 20 12.46 13.68 1.80
N TRP A 21 12.27 13.75 3.12
CA TRP A 21 11.59 14.87 3.78
C TRP A 21 12.54 16.05 3.94
N ARG A 22 12.04 17.27 3.76
CA ARG A 22 12.85 18.49 3.74
C ARG A 22 12.45 19.43 4.86
N PHE A 23 13.41 19.74 5.73
CA PHE A 23 13.26 20.77 6.77
C PHE A 23 13.46 22.20 6.20
N PHE A 24 14.21 22.31 5.11
CA PHE A 24 14.49 23.55 4.41
C PHE A 24 14.15 23.40 2.92
N PRO A 25 13.88 24.51 2.21
CA PRO A 25 13.72 24.47 0.77
C PRO A 25 14.98 23.92 0.08
N ASP A 26 14.78 23.13 -0.99
CA ASP A 26 15.84 22.58 -1.84
C ASP A 26 15.49 22.86 -3.30
N GLY A 27 16.21 23.84 -3.89
CA GLY A 27 15.88 24.39 -5.21
C GLY A 27 14.44 24.91 -5.24
N ASP A 28 13.67 24.46 -6.21
CA ASP A 28 12.25 24.83 -6.38
C ASP A 28 11.29 24.07 -5.45
N LYS A 29 11.80 23.14 -4.65
CA LYS A 29 10.98 22.33 -3.74
C LYS A 29 10.91 22.99 -2.36
N PRO A 30 9.72 23.34 -1.86
CA PRO A 30 9.55 23.91 -0.54
C PRO A 30 9.90 22.90 0.57
N ALA A 31 10.17 23.41 1.77
CA ALA A 31 10.22 22.60 2.98
C ALA A 31 8.86 21.90 3.17
N ASN A 32 8.89 20.61 3.56
CA ASN A 32 7.68 19.81 3.80
C ASN A 32 7.65 19.16 5.19
N VAL A 33 8.51 19.63 6.10
CA VAL A 33 8.49 19.29 7.52
C VAL A 33 8.30 20.57 8.33
N LYS A 34 7.30 20.59 9.22
CA LYS A 34 7.11 21.64 10.22
C LYS A 34 7.39 21.06 11.60
N LEU A 35 8.12 21.83 12.42
CA LEU A 35 8.46 21.47 13.79
C LEU A 35 7.54 22.20 14.78
N GLU A 36 7.24 21.56 15.89
CA GLU A 36 6.54 22.13 17.05
C GLU A 36 5.27 22.93 16.68
N GLN A 37 4.49 22.38 15.77
CA GLN A 37 3.25 23.02 15.32
C GLN A 37 2.24 23.04 16.45
N SER A 38 1.82 24.23 16.88
CA SER A 38 0.74 24.36 17.87
C SER A 38 -0.58 23.85 17.29
N THR A 39 -1.34 23.10 18.08
CA THR A 39 -2.67 22.61 17.72
C THR A 39 -3.64 22.87 18.87
N SER A 40 -4.90 23.16 18.53
CA SER A 40 -6.00 23.19 19.48
C SER A 40 -6.75 21.86 19.46
N ILE A 41 -6.95 21.26 20.63
CA ILE A 41 -7.73 20.04 20.79
C ILE A 41 -9.11 20.43 21.27
N ALA A 42 -10.16 19.85 20.67
CA ALA A 42 -11.54 20.15 21.10
C ALA A 42 -11.79 19.68 22.54
N PRO A 43 -12.58 20.41 23.35
CA PRO A 43 -12.89 20.02 24.74
C PRO A 43 -13.53 18.63 24.86
N SER A 44 -14.28 18.18 23.86
CA SER A 44 -14.86 16.83 23.78
C SER A 44 -13.83 15.71 23.75
N ASP A 45 -12.64 15.98 23.18
CA ASP A 45 -11.58 15.00 23.04
C ASP A 45 -10.69 14.88 24.30
N LEU A 46 -10.90 15.79 25.27
CA LEU A 46 -10.19 15.82 26.54
C LEU A 46 -10.83 14.94 27.61
N THR A 47 -12.10 14.57 27.44
CA THR A 47 -12.86 13.78 28.45
C THR A 47 -12.47 12.31 28.49
N ASP A 48 -11.90 11.77 27.43
CA ASP A 48 -11.47 10.37 27.32
C ASP A 48 -10.02 10.12 27.78
N LEU A 49 -9.37 11.14 28.35
CA LEU A 49 -8.02 11.03 28.88
C LEU A 49 -8.06 10.66 30.35
N GLY A 50 -7.34 9.60 30.72
CA GLY A 50 -7.07 9.26 32.12
C GLY A 50 -6.37 10.41 32.87
N GLU A 51 -6.32 10.32 34.20
CA GLU A 51 -5.88 11.37 35.12
C GLU A 51 -4.46 11.96 34.90
N ASP A 52 -3.63 11.34 34.04
CA ASP A 52 -2.24 11.72 33.79
C ASP A 52 -2.05 12.74 32.65
N PHE A 53 -3.12 13.28 32.09
CA PHE A 53 -3.00 14.28 31.03
C PHE A 53 -3.19 15.69 31.61
N GLU A 54 -2.12 16.48 31.60
CA GLU A 54 -2.23 17.91 31.88
C GLU A 54 -3.32 18.53 31.01
N LYS A 55 -4.27 19.19 31.62
CA LYS A 55 -5.41 19.90 31.00
C LYS A 55 -4.91 21.09 30.15
N ALA A 56 -4.13 20.79 29.10
CA ALA A 56 -3.72 21.80 28.14
C ALA A 56 -4.65 21.74 26.93
N SER A 57 -5.46 22.78 26.77
CA SER A 57 -6.25 22.99 25.54
C SER A 57 -5.38 23.25 24.29
N LYS A 58 -4.07 23.37 24.46
CA LYS A 58 -3.07 23.56 23.41
C LYS A 58 -2.00 22.49 23.55
N GLY A 59 -1.84 21.69 22.51
CA GLY A 59 -0.75 20.73 22.37
C GLY A 59 0.23 21.16 21.29
N PHE A 60 1.42 20.56 21.28
CA PHE A 60 2.40 20.74 20.23
C PHE A 60 2.66 19.42 19.54
N ILE A 61 2.62 19.46 18.21
CA ILE A 61 2.99 18.34 17.35
C ILE A 61 4.49 18.41 17.15
N ASP A 62 5.24 17.36 17.46
CA ASP A 62 6.70 17.35 17.30
C ASP A 62 7.09 17.57 15.86
N PHE A 63 6.52 16.81 14.92
CA PHE A 63 6.74 16.96 13.48
C PHE A 63 5.44 16.83 12.72
N LEU A 64 5.16 17.77 11.86
CA LEU A 64 4.05 17.70 10.89
C LEU A 64 4.64 17.60 9.49
N LEU A 65 4.42 16.48 8.83
CA LEU A 65 4.91 16.21 7.48
C LEU A 65 3.82 16.58 6.47
N LEU A 66 4.20 17.33 5.45
CA LEU A 66 3.29 17.91 4.47
C LEU A 66 3.46 17.24 3.11
N ASP A 67 2.39 17.22 2.32
CA ASP A 67 2.49 16.87 0.92
C ASP A 67 3.13 18.00 0.09
N GLU A 68 3.32 17.78 -1.22
CA GLU A 68 3.94 18.76 -2.12
C GLU A 68 3.12 20.06 -2.27
N LYS A 69 1.85 20.04 -1.90
CA LYS A 69 0.95 21.21 -1.92
C LYS A 69 0.90 21.92 -0.57
N GLY A 70 1.66 21.42 0.43
CA GLY A 70 1.72 21.99 1.79
C GLY A 70 0.58 21.56 2.70
N PHE A 71 -0.22 20.56 2.32
CA PHE A 71 -1.27 20.02 3.18
C PHE A 71 -0.72 18.99 4.17
N PRO A 72 -1.22 18.95 5.42
CA PRO A 72 -0.86 17.95 6.41
C PRO A 72 -1.09 16.52 5.91
N LEU A 73 -0.09 15.66 6.07
CA LEU A 73 -0.09 14.29 5.58
C LEU A 73 0.15 13.28 6.71
N ILE A 74 1.18 13.52 7.54
CA ILE A 74 1.57 12.65 8.64
C ILE A 74 1.85 13.50 9.88
N VAL A 75 1.39 13.05 11.04
CA VAL A 75 1.87 13.50 12.34
C VAL A 75 2.92 12.52 12.83
N LEU A 76 4.11 13.01 13.20
CA LEU A 76 5.13 12.21 13.85
C LEU A 76 5.30 12.69 15.29
N GLU A 77 5.13 11.77 16.22
CA GLU A 77 5.33 11.95 17.66
C GLU A 77 6.65 11.33 18.08
N ALA A 78 7.52 12.11 18.70
CA ALA A 78 8.81 11.67 19.20
C ALA A 78 8.75 11.37 20.69
N LYS A 79 9.43 10.32 21.12
CA LYS A 79 9.64 9.97 22.54
C LYS A 79 11.13 9.85 22.83
N ALA A 80 11.52 9.98 24.08
CA ALA A 80 12.89 9.76 24.50
C ALA A 80 13.34 8.33 24.18
N GLU A 81 14.63 8.12 23.89
CA GLU A 81 15.18 6.84 23.40
C GLU A 81 14.86 5.63 24.29
N GLU A 82 14.76 5.84 25.60
CA GLU A 82 14.44 4.78 26.57
C GLU A 82 12.95 4.46 26.68
N LYS A 83 12.07 5.24 26.06
CA LYS A 83 10.62 5.03 26.11
C LYS A 83 10.11 4.29 24.89
N ASP A 84 9.13 3.43 25.11
CA ASP A 84 8.38 2.84 24.01
C ASP A 84 7.62 3.94 23.25
N PRO A 85 7.79 4.06 21.92
CA PRO A 85 7.06 5.04 21.12
C PRO A 85 5.53 4.92 21.24
N LEU A 86 5.01 3.73 21.53
CA LEU A 86 3.57 3.48 21.67
C LEU A 86 2.92 4.24 22.84
N VAL A 87 3.70 4.67 23.82
CA VAL A 87 3.19 5.54 24.91
C VAL A 87 2.57 6.84 24.36
N GLY A 88 3.07 7.35 23.22
CA GLY A 88 2.53 8.53 22.54
C GLY A 88 1.33 8.27 21.61
N LYS A 89 0.84 7.03 21.51
CA LYS A 89 -0.15 6.62 20.50
C LYS A 89 -1.42 7.46 20.53
N GLU A 90 -2.04 7.63 21.69
CA GLU A 90 -3.31 8.36 21.81
C GLU A 90 -3.15 9.87 21.61
N GLN A 91 -2.04 10.43 22.08
CA GLN A 91 -1.68 11.82 21.85
C GLN A 91 -1.51 12.09 20.35
N ALA A 92 -0.70 11.28 19.66
CA ALA A 92 -0.46 11.41 18.23
C ALA A 92 -1.75 11.23 17.39
N ARG A 93 -2.62 10.29 17.78
CA ARG A 93 -3.94 10.11 17.13
C ARG A 93 -4.80 11.36 17.18
N ARG A 94 -4.84 12.05 18.31
CA ARG A 94 -5.61 13.29 18.49
C ARG A 94 -5.03 14.42 17.67
N TYR A 95 -3.71 14.56 17.69
CA TYR A 95 -3.03 15.54 16.86
C TYR A 95 -3.28 15.29 15.37
N ALA A 96 -3.22 14.04 14.93
CA ALA A 96 -3.49 13.70 13.54
C ALA A 96 -4.94 14.05 13.15
N ARG A 97 -5.92 13.75 14.01
CA ARG A 97 -7.32 14.13 13.79
C ARG A 97 -7.51 15.65 13.70
N SER A 98 -6.85 16.42 14.62
CA SER A 98 -6.93 17.89 14.59
C SER A 98 -6.35 18.52 13.32
N GLN A 99 -5.41 17.86 12.68
CA GLN A 99 -4.78 18.28 11.42
C GLN A 99 -5.40 17.60 10.19
N ASN A 100 -6.44 16.79 10.36
CA ASN A 100 -7.03 15.96 9.33
C ASN A 100 -5.99 15.06 8.62
N CYS A 101 -5.01 14.57 9.39
CA CYS A 101 -4.01 13.61 8.94
C CYS A 101 -4.53 12.18 9.11
N ARG A 102 -4.36 11.37 8.07
CA ARG A 102 -4.66 9.93 8.12
C ARG A 102 -3.56 9.12 8.77
N PHE A 103 -2.31 9.56 8.63
CA PHE A 103 -1.15 8.77 9.02
C PHE A 103 -0.44 9.33 10.25
N VAL A 104 0.08 8.41 11.05
CA VAL A 104 0.88 8.71 12.24
C VAL A 104 2.17 7.91 12.20
N ILE A 105 3.27 8.54 12.60
CA ILE A 105 4.52 7.85 12.93
C ILE A 105 4.78 8.07 14.42
N LEU A 106 5.12 7.00 15.12
CA LEU A 106 5.58 7.05 16.51
C LEU A 106 7.03 6.60 16.53
N SER A 107 7.92 7.38 17.13
CA SER A 107 9.35 7.06 17.09
C SER A 107 10.08 7.53 18.36
N ASN A 108 11.09 6.75 18.78
CA ASN A 108 12.09 7.16 19.77
C ASN A 108 13.49 7.29 19.14
N GLY A 109 13.59 7.35 17.83
CA GLY A 109 14.85 7.41 17.10
C GLY A 109 15.51 6.06 16.81
N ASN A 110 15.10 4.97 17.51
CA ASN A 110 15.62 3.61 17.32
C ASN A 110 14.51 2.62 16.90
N LEU A 111 13.31 2.79 17.41
CA LEU A 111 12.13 2.00 17.11
C LEU A 111 11.06 2.90 16.52
N HIS A 112 10.41 2.43 15.44
CA HIS A 112 9.45 3.22 14.70
C HIS A 112 8.21 2.40 14.42
N TYR A 113 7.04 3.05 14.56
CA TYR A 113 5.75 2.52 14.17
C TYR A 113 5.10 3.43 13.14
N PHE A 114 4.48 2.84 12.14
CA PHE A 114 3.59 3.51 11.20
C PHE A 114 2.15 3.10 11.48
N TRP A 115 1.24 4.05 11.45
CA TRP A 115 -0.16 3.83 11.71
C TRP A 115 -1.04 4.53 10.68
N ASP A 116 -1.83 3.76 9.96
CA ASP A 116 -2.95 4.23 9.17
C ASP A 116 -4.20 4.25 10.07
N LEU A 117 -4.69 5.45 10.41
CA LEU A 117 -5.81 5.62 11.33
C LEU A 117 -7.13 5.06 10.80
N GLU A 118 -7.24 4.84 9.49
CA GLU A 118 -8.41 4.22 8.86
C GLU A 118 -8.33 2.70 8.86
N HIS A 119 -7.13 2.12 9.02
CA HIS A 119 -6.90 0.69 8.90
C HIS A 119 -5.97 0.14 9.99
N GLY A 120 -6.55 -0.57 10.94
CA GLY A 120 -5.78 -1.40 11.87
C GLY A 120 -5.06 -0.67 13.00
N ASN A 121 -4.01 -1.30 13.49
CA ASN A 121 -3.18 -0.83 14.60
C ASN A 121 -1.79 -0.40 14.09
N PRO A 122 -1.03 0.39 14.88
CA PRO A 122 0.36 0.68 14.56
C PRO A 122 1.17 -0.60 14.34
N HIS A 123 2.02 -0.60 13.32
CA HIS A 123 2.94 -1.69 13.02
C HIS A 123 4.37 -1.18 12.90
N ILE A 124 5.34 -2.04 13.23
CA ILE A 124 6.76 -1.69 13.19
C ILE A 124 7.20 -1.47 11.74
N ILE A 125 7.97 -0.41 11.52
CA ILE A 125 8.66 -0.11 10.27
C ILE A 125 10.16 0.01 10.53
N THR A 126 10.96 -0.34 9.54
CA THR A 126 12.44 -0.28 9.60
C THR A 126 13.00 0.98 8.94
N SER A 127 12.19 1.67 8.15
CA SER A 127 12.53 2.94 7.49
C SER A 127 11.31 3.84 7.43
N PHE A 128 11.52 5.14 7.42
CA PHE A 128 10.42 6.08 7.25
C PHE A 128 9.90 6.07 5.81
N PRO A 129 8.57 6.22 5.62
CA PRO A 129 7.99 6.31 4.29
C PRO A 129 8.47 7.58 3.57
N THR A 130 8.70 7.49 2.28
CA THR A 130 8.98 8.67 1.44
C THR A 130 7.71 9.49 1.20
N PRO A 131 7.79 10.79 0.91
CA PRO A 131 6.61 11.59 0.54
C PRO A 131 5.76 10.93 -0.55
N GLY A 132 6.41 10.42 -1.61
CA GLY A 132 5.70 9.77 -2.73
C GLY A 132 5.02 8.46 -2.36
N SER A 133 5.59 7.68 -1.42
CA SER A 133 4.98 6.40 -1.01
C SER A 133 3.67 6.59 -0.25
N VAL A 134 3.56 7.65 0.54
CA VAL A 134 2.37 7.92 1.35
C VAL A 134 1.27 8.60 0.52
N MET A 135 1.63 9.44 -0.44
CA MET A 135 0.66 10.06 -1.34
C MET A 135 -0.11 9.03 -2.18
N GLY A 136 0.54 7.91 -2.53
CA GLY A 136 -0.11 6.82 -3.24
C GLY A 136 -1.27 6.15 -2.46
N TYR A 137 -1.28 6.19 -1.14
CA TYR A 137 -2.37 5.66 -0.31
C TYR A 137 -3.68 6.44 -0.45
N ARG A 138 -3.64 7.72 -0.78
CA ARG A 138 -4.84 8.56 -0.94
C ARG A 138 -5.56 8.35 -2.27
N GLN A 139 -4.94 7.67 -3.24
CA GLN A 139 -5.44 7.63 -4.61
C GLN A 139 -6.18 6.33 -4.97
N VAL A 140 -6.15 5.31 -4.12
CA VAL A 140 -6.77 4.03 -4.44
C VAL A 140 -7.95 3.76 -3.51
N GLU A 141 -9.15 4.03 -4.01
CA GLU A 141 -10.36 3.47 -3.41
C GLU A 141 -10.64 2.12 -4.09
N PRO A 142 -10.58 1.00 -3.34
CA PRO A 142 -10.93 -0.30 -3.89
C PRO A 142 -12.34 -0.27 -4.46
N LYS A 143 -12.53 -0.86 -5.64
CA LYS A 143 -13.82 -0.93 -6.36
C LYS A 143 -14.38 -2.35 -6.33
N PRO A 144 -14.89 -2.84 -5.19
CA PRO A 144 -15.31 -4.22 -5.04
C PRO A 144 -16.48 -4.61 -5.95
N ARG A 145 -17.34 -3.66 -6.32
CA ARG A 145 -18.46 -3.91 -7.24
C ARG A 145 -17.96 -4.17 -8.65
N GLU A 146 -17.05 -3.34 -9.15
CA GLU A 146 -16.42 -3.49 -10.47
C GLU A 146 -15.59 -4.77 -10.54
N LEU A 147 -14.84 -5.08 -9.48
CA LEU A 147 -14.07 -6.31 -9.39
C LEU A 147 -15.00 -7.55 -9.44
N ALA A 148 -16.07 -7.56 -8.66
CA ALA A 148 -17.01 -8.66 -8.62
C ALA A 148 -17.78 -8.86 -9.94
N ALA A 149 -18.06 -7.77 -10.66
CA ALA A 149 -18.78 -7.78 -11.94
C ALA A 149 -17.89 -8.06 -13.16
N ALA A 150 -16.57 -8.01 -13.01
CA ALA A 150 -15.63 -8.18 -14.12
C ALA A 150 -15.75 -9.57 -14.77
N ARG A 151 -15.80 -9.61 -16.10
CA ARG A 151 -15.88 -10.88 -16.84
C ARG A 151 -14.49 -11.54 -16.93
N VAL A 152 -14.42 -12.79 -16.48
CA VAL A 152 -13.23 -13.62 -16.58
C VAL A 152 -13.57 -14.86 -17.41
N GLY A 153 -13.07 -14.91 -18.63
CA GLY A 153 -13.21 -16.03 -19.56
C GLY A 153 -11.95 -16.86 -19.70
N THR A 154 -12.01 -17.90 -20.52
CA THR A 154 -10.86 -18.78 -20.81
C THR A 154 -9.68 -18.03 -21.38
N ASP A 155 -9.92 -17.03 -22.22
CA ASP A 155 -8.91 -16.22 -22.90
C ASP A 155 -8.52 -14.94 -22.17
N TYR A 156 -8.89 -14.82 -20.90
CA TYR A 156 -8.68 -13.60 -20.10
C TYR A 156 -7.21 -13.12 -20.11
N ILE A 157 -6.26 -14.05 -20.05
CA ILE A 157 -4.82 -13.73 -20.15
C ILE A 157 -4.36 -13.62 -21.61
N ALA A 158 -4.85 -14.49 -22.50
CA ALA A 158 -4.48 -14.42 -23.91
C ALA A 158 -4.79 -13.05 -24.55
N LEU A 159 -5.91 -12.43 -24.15
CA LEU A 159 -6.30 -11.08 -24.57
C LEU A 159 -5.33 -10.00 -24.08
N THR A 160 -4.62 -10.18 -22.96
CA THR A 160 -3.55 -9.28 -22.53
C THR A 160 -2.29 -9.46 -23.33
N GLN A 161 -1.94 -10.72 -23.63
CA GLN A 161 -0.75 -11.05 -24.40
C GLN A 161 -0.87 -10.58 -25.85
N LYS A 162 -2.04 -10.77 -26.46
CA LYS A 162 -2.33 -10.41 -27.85
C LYS A 162 -3.81 -10.07 -28.01
N PRO A 163 -4.20 -8.78 -27.87
CA PRO A 163 -5.60 -8.36 -27.86
C PRO A 163 -6.42 -8.82 -29.07
N ASN A 164 -5.82 -8.79 -30.27
CA ASN A 164 -6.49 -9.11 -31.54
C ASN A 164 -6.17 -10.52 -32.04
N TYR A 165 -5.77 -11.45 -31.15
CA TYR A 165 -5.33 -12.78 -31.56
C TYR A 165 -6.38 -13.54 -32.40
N ARG A 166 -7.69 -13.26 -32.15
CA ARG A 166 -8.81 -13.91 -32.86
C ARG A 166 -8.91 -13.51 -34.35
N ASP A 167 -8.35 -12.36 -34.72
CA ASP A 167 -8.39 -11.84 -36.07
C ASP A 167 -7.25 -12.36 -36.95
N GLU A 168 -6.25 -12.97 -36.34
CA GLU A 168 -5.08 -13.50 -36.99
C GLU A 168 -5.37 -14.77 -37.82
N VAL A 169 -4.74 -14.88 -38.97
CA VAL A 169 -4.96 -16.02 -39.91
C VAL A 169 -4.67 -17.36 -39.26
N GLY A 170 -3.56 -17.46 -38.51
CA GLY A 170 -3.19 -18.70 -37.82
C GLY A 170 -4.18 -19.14 -36.74
N TRP A 171 -4.91 -18.19 -36.13
CA TRP A 171 -6.00 -18.51 -35.19
C TRP A 171 -7.27 -18.97 -35.92
N LYS A 172 -7.64 -18.30 -37.02
CA LYS A 172 -8.86 -18.59 -37.80
C LYS A 172 -8.80 -19.98 -38.45
N ARG A 173 -7.63 -20.46 -38.83
CA ARG A 173 -7.44 -21.81 -39.40
C ARG A 173 -7.35 -22.82 -38.25
N GLU A 174 -8.33 -23.70 -38.14
CA GLU A 174 -8.39 -24.69 -37.06
C GLU A 174 -7.17 -25.60 -36.98
N ALA A 175 -6.67 -26.04 -38.12
CA ALA A 175 -5.46 -26.88 -38.22
C ALA A 175 -4.17 -26.19 -37.76
N GLU A 176 -4.09 -24.87 -37.88
CA GLU A 176 -2.91 -24.05 -37.49
C GLU A 176 -3.01 -23.49 -36.07
N ARG A 177 -4.19 -23.55 -35.44
CA ARG A 177 -4.46 -22.88 -34.16
C ARG A 177 -3.56 -23.37 -33.03
N ALA A 178 -3.29 -24.66 -32.93
CA ALA A 178 -2.41 -25.21 -31.90
C ALA A 178 -0.98 -24.68 -32.03
N GLU A 179 -0.48 -24.61 -33.24
CA GLU A 179 0.86 -24.08 -33.56
C GLU A 179 0.88 -22.56 -33.29
N TYR A 180 -0.14 -21.84 -33.68
CA TYR A 180 -0.28 -20.42 -33.42
C TYR A 180 -0.22 -20.10 -31.93
N ILE A 181 -0.97 -20.87 -31.07
CA ILE A 181 -0.95 -20.73 -29.61
C ILE A 181 0.46 -20.97 -29.08
N ARG A 182 1.14 -22.00 -29.55
CA ARG A 182 2.49 -22.37 -29.11
C ARG A 182 3.52 -21.29 -29.48
N THR A 183 3.51 -20.84 -30.72
CA THR A 183 4.46 -19.83 -31.24
C THR A 183 4.28 -18.48 -30.57
N ASN A 184 3.05 -18.04 -30.35
CA ASN A 184 2.75 -16.78 -29.66
C ASN A 184 2.72 -16.94 -28.14
N LYS A 185 2.99 -18.12 -27.59
CA LYS A 185 3.00 -18.43 -26.14
C LYS A 185 1.72 -18.01 -25.42
N LEU A 186 0.58 -18.05 -26.13
CA LEU A 186 -0.70 -17.65 -25.57
C LEU A 186 -1.10 -18.58 -24.42
N ARG A 187 -1.68 -18.00 -23.38
CA ARG A 187 -2.12 -18.72 -22.18
C ARG A 187 -3.63 -18.56 -21.96
N PHE A 188 -4.28 -19.68 -21.86
CA PHE A 188 -5.72 -19.78 -21.62
C PHE A 188 -5.98 -20.33 -20.21
N LEU A 189 -6.94 -19.76 -19.52
CA LEU A 189 -7.36 -20.25 -18.21
C LEU A 189 -8.15 -21.57 -18.37
N ARG A 190 -7.89 -22.48 -17.47
CA ARG A 190 -8.67 -23.72 -17.33
C ARG A 190 -9.91 -23.47 -16.46
N ASP A 191 -10.92 -24.30 -16.59
CA ASP A 191 -12.20 -24.13 -15.88
C ASP A 191 -12.06 -24.03 -14.36
N TYR A 192 -11.17 -24.82 -13.76
CA TYR A 192 -10.94 -24.75 -12.32
C TYR A 192 -10.28 -23.44 -11.90
N GLN A 193 -9.44 -22.82 -12.74
CA GLN A 193 -8.84 -21.50 -12.47
C GLN A 193 -9.91 -20.40 -12.57
N ILE A 194 -10.79 -20.49 -13.56
CA ILE A 194 -11.92 -19.58 -13.70
C ILE A 194 -12.86 -19.72 -12.50
N ARG A 195 -13.15 -20.94 -12.04
CA ARG A 195 -13.97 -21.17 -10.83
C ARG A 195 -13.32 -20.56 -9.59
N ALA A 196 -12.00 -20.72 -9.42
CA ALA A 196 -11.27 -20.13 -8.30
C ALA A 196 -11.39 -18.59 -8.29
N ILE A 197 -11.25 -17.96 -9.47
CA ILE A 197 -11.39 -16.51 -9.61
C ILE A 197 -12.83 -16.06 -9.34
N LYS A 198 -13.83 -16.77 -9.85
CA LYS A 198 -15.24 -16.48 -9.57
C LYS A 198 -15.58 -16.61 -8.07
N ASN A 199 -15.01 -17.59 -7.39
CA ASN A 199 -15.17 -17.73 -5.94
C ASN A 199 -14.56 -16.54 -5.19
N LEU A 200 -13.39 -16.05 -5.64
CA LEU A 200 -12.77 -14.82 -5.12
C LEU A 200 -13.70 -13.63 -5.35
N GLN A 201 -14.21 -13.43 -6.56
CA GLN A 201 -15.17 -12.36 -6.88
C GLN A 201 -16.41 -12.41 -5.98
N GLY A 202 -16.98 -13.61 -5.78
CA GLY A 202 -18.09 -13.82 -4.85
C GLY A 202 -17.73 -13.55 -3.39
N ALA A 203 -16.49 -13.79 -2.97
CA ALA A 203 -16.03 -13.42 -1.63
C ALA A 203 -15.87 -11.91 -1.48
N VAL A 204 -15.32 -11.23 -2.49
CA VAL A 204 -15.23 -9.76 -2.53
C VAL A 204 -16.61 -9.11 -2.44
N SER A 205 -17.61 -9.61 -3.16
CA SER A 205 -18.98 -9.10 -3.09
C SER A 205 -19.62 -9.23 -1.71
N ARG A 206 -19.11 -10.14 -0.87
CA ARG A 206 -19.48 -10.30 0.55
C ARG A 206 -18.58 -9.54 1.52
N GLY A 207 -17.76 -8.62 1.02
CA GLY A 207 -16.88 -7.78 1.83
C GLY A 207 -15.62 -8.47 2.38
N LYS A 208 -15.20 -9.60 1.78
CA LYS A 208 -13.94 -10.24 2.15
C LYS A 208 -12.77 -9.58 1.43
N ASP A 209 -11.66 -9.42 2.15
CA ASP A 209 -10.41 -8.79 1.71
C ASP A 209 -9.20 -9.74 1.74
N ARG A 210 -9.39 -10.97 2.24
CA ARG A 210 -8.35 -12.00 2.34
C ARG A 210 -8.84 -13.29 1.70
N PHE A 211 -7.96 -13.88 0.86
CA PHE A 211 -8.30 -15.08 0.07
C PHE A 211 -7.18 -16.09 0.17
N LEU A 212 -7.53 -17.35 0.31
CA LEU A 212 -6.63 -18.49 0.23
C LEU A 212 -7.01 -19.34 -0.97
N LEU A 213 -6.04 -19.56 -1.87
CA LEU A 213 -6.17 -20.45 -3.02
C LEU A 213 -5.20 -21.62 -2.85
N GLU A 214 -5.73 -22.82 -2.58
CA GLU A 214 -4.94 -24.04 -2.52
C GLU A 214 -4.87 -24.67 -3.91
N MET A 215 -3.65 -24.85 -4.41
CA MET A 215 -3.40 -25.37 -5.76
C MET A 215 -2.18 -26.30 -5.75
N ALA A 216 -2.32 -27.48 -6.34
CA ALA A 216 -1.23 -28.45 -6.49
C ALA A 216 -0.09 -27.92 -7.40
N THR A 217 1.09 -28.53 -7.32
CA THR A 217 2.21 -28.21 -8.21
C THR A 217 1.83 -28.55 -9.66
N GLY A 218 2.27 -27.71 -10.62
CA GLY A 218 1.98 -27.91 -12.05
C GLY A 218 0.58 -27.50 -12.51
N THR A 219 -0.31 -27.07 -11.62
CA THR A 219 -1.69 -26.65 -11.97
C THR A 219 -1.80 -25.21 -12.46
N GLY A 220 -0.66 -24.50 -12.66
CA GLY A 220 -0.65 -23.13 -13.18
C GLY A 220 -0.95 -22.07 -12.12
N LYS A 221 -0.42 -22.20 -10.90
CA LYS A 221 -0.50 -21.20 -9.84
C LYS A 221 -0.15 -19.79 -10.34
N THR A 222 0.97 -19.66 -11.05
CA THR A 222 1.44 -18.37 -11.59
C THR A 222 0.45 -17.75 -12.59
N LEU A 223 -0.18 -18.59 -13.43
CA LEU A 223 -1.19 -18.12 -14.39
C LEU A 223 -2.46 -17.63 -13.66
N THR A 224 -2.87 -18.36 -12.62
CA THR A 224 -4.00 -17.94 -11.78
C THR A 224 -3.69 -16.65 -11.02
N ALA A 225 -2.48 -16.53 -10.46
CA ALA A 225 -2.02 -15.30 -9.81
C ALA A 225 -2.01 -14.11 -10.79
N ALA A 226 -1.50 -14.30 -12.02
CA ALA A 226 -1.54 -13.27 -13.05
C ALA A 226 -2.98 -12.83 -13.37
N ALA A 227 -3.91 -13.77 -13.48
CA ALA A 227 -5.32 -13.44 -13.73
C ALA A 227 -5.97 -12.67 -12.56
N VAL A 228 -5.62 -13.00 -11.32
CA VAL A 228 -6.07 -12.26 -10.13
C VAL A 228 -5.45 -10.86 -10.11
N ILE A 229 -4.14 -10.72 -10.36
CA ILE A 229 -3.46 -9.42 -10.45
C ILE A 229 -4.14 -8.54 -11.50
N LYS A 230 -4.33 -9.07 -12.71
CA LYS A 230 -5.03 -8.37 -13.80
C LYS A 230 -6.42 -7.92 -13.36
N LEU A 231 -7.18 -8.78 -12.68
CA LEU A 231 -8.52 -8.48 -12.20
C LEU A 231 -8.53 -7.26 -11.27
N PHE A 232 -7.61 -7.21 -10.30
CA PHE A 232 -7.49 -6.09 -9.37
C PHE A 232 -7.04 -4.79 -10.06
N LEU A 233 -6.08 -4.87 -10.97
CA LEU A 233 -5.59 -3.71 -11.72
C LEU A 233 -6.68 -3.15 -12.64
N ARG A 234 -7.32 -4.01 -13.46
CA ARG A 234 -8.34 -3.59 -14.44
C ARG A 234 -9.64 -3.10 -13.79
N SER A 235 -10.01 -3.61 -12.63
CA SER A 235 -11.16 -3.08 -11.87
C SER A 235 -10.84 -1.75 -11.18
N GLY A 236 -9.59 -1.28 -11.18
CA GLY A 236 -9.16 -0.13 -10.41
C GLY A 236 -9.18 -0.35 -8.90
N SER A 237 -9.23 -1.61 -8.45
CA SER A 237 -9.18 -1.98 -7.02
C SER A 237 -7.76 -2.02 -6.48
N ALA A 238 -6.75 -2.00 -7.34
CA ALA A 238 -5.34 -1.84 -7.02
C ALA A 238 -4.61 -1.08 -8.13
N HIS A 239 -3.56 -0.34 -7.79
CA HIS A 239 -2.62 0.27 -8.73
C HIS A 239 -1.23 -0.36 -8.67
N ARG A 240 -0.93 -1.02 -7.57
CA ARG A 240 0.33 -1.74 -7.35
C ARG A 240 0.05 -3.06 -6.65
N VAL A 241 0.79 -4.08 -7.02
CA VAL A 241 0.69 -5.42 -6.43
C VAL A 241 2.08 -5.83 -5.94
N LEU A 242 2.16 -6.27 -4.69
CA LEU A 242 3.35 -6.90 -4.15
C LEU A 242 3.19 -8.41 -4.23
N PHE A 243 4.10 -9.06 -4.97
CA PHE A 243 4.15 -10.51 -5.07
C PHE A 243 5.32 -11.05 -4.23
N LEU A 244 5.02 -11.83 -3.21
CA LEU A 244 6.02 -12.38 -2.29
C LEU A 244 6.30 -13.84 -2.62
N VAL A 245 7.56 -14.21 -2.61
CA VAL A 245 8.04 -15.58 -2.78
C VAL A 245 9.08 -15.90 -1.71
N ASP A 246 9.25 -17.17 -1.40
CA ASP A 246 10.15 -17.64 -0.35
C ASP A 246 11.58 -17.94 -0.86
N ARG A 247 11.82 -17.91 -2.19
CA ARG A 247 13.12 -18.23 -2.79
C ARG A 247 13.44 -17.27 -3.95
N LEU A 248 14.71 -16.86 -4.05
CA LEU A 248 15.20 -15.96 -5.10
C LEU A 248 14.98 -16.51 -6.52
N GLU A 249 15.14 -17.82 -6.71
CA GLU A 249 14.90 -18.46 -8.02
C GLU A 249 13.44 -18.31 -8.47
N LEU A 250 12.48 -18.29 -7.53
CA LEU A 250 11.07 -18.07 -7.81
C LEU A 250 10.77 -16.60 -8.15
N GLU A 251 11.56 -15.65 -7.67
CA GLU A 251 11.46 -14.24 -8.02
C GLU A 251 11.72 -14.04 -9.52
N ASP A 252 12.84 -14.55 -10.03
CA ASP A 252 13.18 -14.46 -11.46
C ASP A 252 12.15 -15.15 -12.36
N GLN A 253 11.67 -16.33 -11.94
CA GLN A 253 10.62 -17.04 -12.65
C GLN A 253 9.31 -16.26 -12.66
N ALA A 254 8.90 -15.69 -11.53
CA ALA A 254 7.69 -14.89 -11.41
C ALA A 254 7.80 -13.61 -12.25
N LYS A 255 8.93 -12.91 -12.20
CA LYS A 255 9.19 -11.70 -13.00
C LYS A 255 9.07 -11.99 -14.50
N LYS A 256 9.75 -13.04 -15.01
CA LYS A 256 9.65 -13.45 -16.41
C LYS A 256 8.22 -13.85 -16.81
N ALA A 257 7.52 -14.58 -15.93
CA ALA A 257 6.16 -15.00 -16.17
C ALA A 257 5.20 -13.80 -16.23
N PHE A 258 5.23 -12.91 -15.26
CA PHE A 258 4.32 -11.74 -15.21
C PHE A 258 4.60 -10.76 -16.34
N THR A 259 5.87 -10.52 -16.71
CA THR A 259 6.21 -9.72 -17.90
C THR A 259 5.54 -10.27 -19.18
N GLY A 260 5.51 -11.60 -19.34
CA GLY A 260 4.88 -12.21 -20.52
C GLY A 260 3.35 -12.35 -20.42
N LEU A 261 2.79 -12.46 -19.22
CA LEU A 261 1.36 -12.67 -19.00
C LEU A 261 0.57 -11.36 -18.88
N LEU A 262 1.21 -10.28 -18.41
CA LEU A 262 0.61 -8.97 -18.11
C LEU A 262 1.25 -7.83 -18.93
N ALA A 263 1.72 -8.12 -20.15
CA ALA A 263 2.49 -7.18 -20.97
C ALA A 263 1.77 -5.85 -21.28
N ASN A 264 0.44 -5.83 -21.20
CA ASN A 264 -0.41 -4.68 -21.52
C ASN A 264 -1.35 -4.29 -20.36
N ASP A 265 -0.99 -4.66 -19.13
CA ASP A 265 -1.76 -4.32 -17.91
C ASP A 265 -1.00 -3.43 -16.95
#